data_0e29a1f378801b76368c13cbd7f477d7
#
_entry.id   0e29a1f378801b76368c13cbd7f477d7
#
_cell.length_a   1.000
_cell.length_b   1.000
_cell.length_c   1.000
_cell.angle_alpha   90.00
_cell.angle_beta   90.00
_cell.angle_gamma   90.00
#
_symmetry.space_group_name_H-M   'P 1'
#
loop_
_entity.id
_entity.type
_entity.pdbx_description
1 polymer ?
#
loop_
_entity_poly.entity_id
_entity_poly.type
_entity_poly.pdbx_seq_one_letter_code
_entity_poly.pdbx_strand_id
1 'polypeptide(L)'
;MVGLVLVSHSPKIAEGTVDLVRQMAGEVDLTAVGGDSEGGFGTDPERIKAAIESTGADEVLVFMDLGSAVLSAETVLEMLSEADRARVRLVDAPFVEGAFAAGVSASAGSDAEECVEAAMEARTEPKLHDETS
;
A
#
# COMPACT_ATOMS: atom_id res chain seq x y z
N MET A 1 0.38 11.66 10.72
CA MET A 1 -0.63 11.11 9.81
C MET A 1 -0.02 10.08 8.88
N VAL A 2 -0.70 8.97 8.66
CA VAL A 2 -0.22 7.87 7.82
C VAL A 2 -1.04 7.79 6.54
N GLY A 3 -0.37 7.67 5.39
CA GLY A 3 -1.02 7.47 4.12
C GLY A 3 -0.62 6.11 3.53
N LEU A 4 -1.47 5.55 2.70
CA LEU A 4 -1.22 4.27 2.03
C LEU A 4 -1.21 4.48 0.53
N VAL A 5 -0.20 3.91 -0.13
CA VAL A 5 -0.12 3.88 -1.59
C VAL A 5 -0.20 2.41 -2.00
N LEU A 6 -1.21 2.06 -2.78
CA LEU A 6 -1.48 0.68 -3.17
C LEU A 6 -1.09 0.48 -4.63
N VAL A 7 -0.03 -0.30 -4.84
CA VAL A 7 0.55 -0.52 -6.17
C VAL A 7 0.16 -1.89 -6.69
N SER A 8 -0.52 -1.92 -7.83
CA SER A 8 -0.95 -3.16 -8.45
C SER A 8 -0.61 -3.16 -9.94
N HIS A 9 -0.51 -4.35 -10.53
CA HIS A 9 -0.39 -4.50 -11.97
C HIS A 9 -1.63 -4.03 -12.70
N SER A 10 -2.77 -4.02 -12.01
CA SER A 10 -4.07 -3.70 -12.60
C SER A 10 -4.63 -2.44 -11.96
N PRO A 11 -5.00 -1.43 -12.76
CA PRO A 11 -5.67 -0.24 -12.21
C PRO A 11 -6.92 -0.61 -11.43
N LYS A 12 -7.68 -1.59 -11.93
CA LYS A 12 -8.93 -1.98 -11.28
C LYS A 12 -8.70 -2.63 -9.92
N ILE A 13 -7.63 -3.42 -9.79
CA ILE A 13 -7.30 -4.04 -8.51
C ILE A 13 -6.88 -2.97 -7.51
N ALA A 14 -6.04 -2.03 -7.93
CA ALA A 14 -5.59 -0.96 -7.04
C ALA A 14 -6.78 -0.11 -6.58
N GLU A 15 -7.61 0.31 -7.53
CA GLU A 15 -8.75 1.17 -7.24
C GLU A 15 -9.79 0.45 -6.39
N GLY A 16 -10.07 -0.81 -6.71
CA GLY A 16 -11.02 -1.60 -5.92
C GLY A 16 -10.55 -1.83 -4.50
N THR A 17 -9.25 -2.03 -4.32
CA THR A 17 -8.71 -2.20 -2.98
C THR A 17 -8.79 -0.90 -2.18
N VAL A 18 -8.49 0.24 -2.82
CA VAL A 18 -8.68 1.54 -2.17
C VAL A 18 -10.13 1.71 -1.76
N ASP A 19 -11.07 1.40 -2.67
CA ASP A 19 -12.49 1.52 -2.35
C ASP A 19 -12.89 0.66 -1.16
N LEU A 20 -12.37 -0.55 -1.10
CA LEU A 20 -12.66 -1.47 0.00
C LEU A 20 -12.14 -0.91 1.33
N VAL A 21 -10.89 -0.45 1.34
CA VAL A 21 -10.28 0.11 2.56
C VAL A 21 -11.04 1.36 3.01
N ARG A 22 -11.45 2.18 2.04
CA ARG A 22 -12.14 3.44 2.33
C ARG A 22 -13.47 3.24 3.04
N GLN A 23 -14.10 2.06 2.87
CA GLN A 23 -15.34 1.77 3.59
C GLN A 23 -15.15 1.84 5.11
N MET A 24 -13.96 1.48 5.59
CA MET A 24 -13.68 1.45 7.02
C MET A 24 -12.73 2.57 7.45
N ALA A 25 -12.11 3.26 6.51
CA ALA A 25 -11.07 4.22 6.80
C ALA A 25 -11.18 5.43 5.85
N GLY A 26 -12.36 6.05 5.84
CA GLY A 26 -12.69 7.09 4.87
C GLY A 26 -11.81 8.34 4.94
N GLU A 27 -11.27 8.65 6.11
CA GLU A 27 -10.45 9.84 6.29
C GLU A 27 -8.95 9.59 6.09
N VAL A 28 -8.54 8.34 5.89
CA VAL A 28 -7.13 8.01 5.66
C VAL A 28 -6.75 8.37 4.23
N ASP A 29 -5.53 8.88 4.05
CA ASP A 29 -5.02 9.21 2.73
C ASP A 29 -4.69 7.91 1.98
N LEU A 30 -5.48 7.58 0.97
CA LEU A 30 -5.36 6.34 0.20
C LEU A 30 -5.15 6.68 -1.27
N THR A 31 -4.10 6.14 -1.88
CA THR A 31 -3.81 6.39 -3.29
C THR A 31 -3.65 5.07 -4.02
N ALA A 32 -4.34 4.93 -5.15
CA ALA A 32 -4.24 3.75 -6.01
C ALA A 32 -3.29 4.04 -7.16
N VAL A 33 -2.35 3.11 -7.40
CA VAL A 33 -1.46 3.18 -8.55
C VAL A 33 -1.50 1.82 -9.22
N GLY A 34 -2.02 1.75 -10.43
CA GLY A 34 -2.10 0.47 -11.12
C GLY A 34 -1.87 0.65 -12.61
N GLY A 35 -1.30 -0.40 -13.20
CA GLY A 35 -1.09 -0.43 -14.64
C GLY A 35 0.14 0.33 -15.09
N ASP A 36 0.39 0.22 -16.40
CA ASP A 36 1.51 0.92 -17.02
C ASP A 36 1.08 2.33 -17.46
N SER A 37 1.98 3.05 -18.13
CA SER A 37 1.74 4.43 -18.55
C SER A 37 0.62 4.55 -19.58
N GLU A 38 0.22 3.44 -20.20
CA GLU A 38 -0.82 3.45 -21.24
C GLU A 38 -2.14 2.85 -20.75
N GLY A 39 -2.25 2.59 -19.45
CA GLY A 39 -3.48 2.05 -18.89
C GLY A 39 -3.61 0.53 -18.96
N GLY A 40 -2.57 -0.16 -19.45
CA GLY A 40 -2.56 -1.62 -19.51
C GLY A 40 -2.08 -2.24 -18.21
N PHE A 41 -1.92 -3.56 -18.21
CA PHE A 41 -1.35 -4.25 -17.07
C PHE A 41 0.15 -3.99 -16.98
N GLY A 42 0.65 -3.94 -15.78
CA GLY A 42 2.05 -3.68 -15.51
C GLY A 42 2.22 -2.62 -14.45
N THR A 43 3.44 -2.16 -14.24
CA THR A 43 3.74 -1.11 -13.27
C THR A 43 4.69 -0.11 -13.90
N ASP A 44 4.59 1.14 -13.45
CA ASP A 44 5.42 2.23 -13.97
C ASP A 44 6.03 2.97 -12.77
N PRO A 45 7.36 2.88 -12.58
CA PRO A 45 8.02 3.55 -11.45
C PRO A 45 7.74 5.05 -11.38
N GLU A 46 7.64 5.74 -12.52
CA GLU A 46 7.37 7.18 -12.50
C GLU A 46 6.00 7.48 -11.93
N ARG A 47 5.00 6.65 -12.22
CA ARG A 47 3.67 6.85 -11.69
C ARG A 47 3.63 6.57 -10.19
N ILE A 48 4.38 5.58 -9.74
CA ILE A 48 4.48 5.27 -8.31
C ILE A 48 5.16 6.43 -7.59
N LYS A 49 6.24 6.94 -8.16
CA LYS A 49 6.95 8.07 -7.60
C LYS A 49 6.03 9.29 -7.45
N ALA A 50 5.28 9.59 -8.51
CA ALA A 50 4.34 10.72 -8.49
C ALA A 50 3.27 10.54 -7.42
N ALA A 51 2.78 9.32 -7.25
CA ALA A 51 1.77 9.03 -6.23
C ALA A 51 2.33 9.27 -4.82
N ILE A 52 3.54 8.81 -4.57
CA ILE A 52 4.18 9.03 -3.27
C ILE A 52 4.39 10.52 -3.01
N GLU A 53 4.89 11.22 -4.01
CA GLU A 53 5.17 12.64 -3.88
C GLU A 53 3.91 13.48 -3.68
N SER A 54 2.77 12.98 -4.18
CA SER A 54 1.50 13.72 -4.08
C SER A 54 0.82 13.59 -2.72
N THR A 55 1.21 12.59 -1.92
CA THR A 55 0.58 12.44 -0.61
C THR A 55 1.16 13.42 0.40
N GLY A 56 0.29 14.04 1.19
CA GLY A 56 0.72 14.95 2.24
C GLY A 56 0.95 14.29 3.58
N ALA A 57 0.90 12.96 3.64
CA ALA A 57 1.08 12.24 4.89
C ALA A 57 2.52 12.30 5.37
N ASP A 58 2.71 12.27 6.68
CA ASP A 58 4.05 12.29 7.28
C ASP A 58 4.78 10.98 7.03
N GLU A 59 4.04 9.88 7.01
CA GLU A 59 4.57 8.54 6.75
C GLU A 59 3.71 7.90 5.67
N VAL A 60 4.37 7.25 4.72
CA VAL A 60 3.69 6.62 3.58
C VAL A 60 4.02 5.15 3.57
N LEU A 61 2.99 4.31 3.59
CA LEU A 61 3.14 2.86 3.53
C LEU A 61 2.76 2.40 2.13
N VAL A 62 3.67 1.68 1.48
CA VAL A 62 3.47 1.23 0.10
C VAL A 62 3.19 -0.27 0.11
N PHE A 63 2.07 -0.66 -0.48
CA PHE A 63 1.66 -2.05 -0.61
C PHE A 63 1.77 -2.47 -2.06
N MET A 64 2.22 -3.70 -2.32
CA MET A 64 2.48 -4.21 -3.66
C MET A 64 1.80 -5.56 -3.82
N ASP A 65 1.25 -5.83 -5.02
CA ASP A 65 0.53 -7.09 -5.23
C ASP A 65 1.42 -8.24 -5.70
N LEU A 66 2.19 -8.04 -6.74
CA LEU A 66 3.00 -9.12 -7.32
C LEU A 66 4.43 -8.66 -7.52
N GLY A 67 5.28 -9.60 -7.93
CA GLY A 67 6.72 -9.38 -8.01
C GLY A 67 7.18 -8.15 -8.77
N SER A 68 6.59 -7.83 -9.94
CA SER A 68 7.05 -6.67 -10.67
C SER A 68 6.64 -5.36 -9.99
N ALA A 69 5.56 -5.36 -9.23
CA ALA A 69 5.21 -4.20 -8.42
C ALA A 69 6.25 -3.99 -7.31
N VAL A 70 6.75 -5.07 -6.74
CA VAL A 70 7.80 -4.98 -5.72
C VAL A 70 9.07 -4.38 -6.33
N LEU A 71 9.49 -4.89 -7.50
CA LEU A 71 10.68 -4.38 -8.16
C LEU A 71 10.55 -2.90 -8.53
N SER A 72 9.38 -2.51 -9.03
CA SER A 72 9.13 -1.11 -9.37
C SER A 72 9.16 -0.22 -8.15
N ALA A 73 8.57 -0.66 -7.05
CA ALA A 73 8.55 0.12 -5.82
C ALA A 73 9.97 0.27 -5.25
N GLU A 74 10.77 -0.80 -5.31
CA GLU A 74 12.16 -0.72 -4.87
C GLU A 74 12.97 0.24 -5.73
N THR A 75 12.72 0.24 -7.04
CA THR A 75 13.36 1.19 -7.93
C THR A 75 13.00 2.62 -7.56
N VAL A 76 11.74 2.85 -7.23
CA VAL A 76 11.27 4.19 -6.86
C VAL A 76 11.98 4.72 -5.63
N LEU A 77 12.28 3.85 -4.65
CA LEU A 77 12.99 4.31 -3.46
C LEU A 77 14.32 4.97 -3.82
N GLU A 78 14.99 4.48 -4.86
CA GLU A 78 16.25 5.05 -5.30
C GLU A 78 16.07 6.35 -6.08
N MET A 79 14.86 6.61 -6.56
CA MET A 79 14.55 7.82 -7.32
C MET A 79 14.05 8.97 -6.45
N LEU A 80 13.67 8.68 -5.22
CA LEU A 80 13.10 9.69 -4.32
C LEU A 80 14.19 10.55 -3.70
N SER A 81 13.82 11.79 -3.33
CA SER A 81 14.69 12.63 -2.53
C SER A 81 14.93 11.98 -1.17
N GLU A 82 15.98 12.40 -0.46
CA GLU A 82 16.24 11.86 0.87
C GLU A 82 15.06 12.10 1.81
N ALA A 83 14.44 13.27 1.71
CA ALA A 83 13.30 13.59 2.58
C ALA A 83 12.12 12.67 2.33
N ASP A 84 11.80 12.42 1.05
CA ASP A 84 10.68 11.53 0.73
C ASP A 84 11.02 10.09 1.07
N ARG A 85 12.26 9.68 0.80
CA ARG A 85 12.66 8.31 1.11
C ARG A 85 12.57 8.01 2.61
N ALA A 86 12.87 9.00 3.44
CA ALA A 86 12.84 8.83 4.90
C ALA A 86 11.44 8.58 5.43
N ARG A 87 10.40 9.02 4.71
CA ARG A 87 9.01 8.85 5.17
C ARG A 87 8.28 7.68 4.53
N VAL A 88 8.94 6.93 3.64
CA VAL A 88 8.31 5.84 2.90
C VAL A 88 8.77 4.49 3.42
N ARG A 89 7.82 3.57 3.59
CA ARG A 89 8.12 2.17 3.93
C ARG A 89 7.41 1.26 2.96
N LEU A 90 8.13 0.28 2.40
CA LEU A 90 7.51 -0.79 1.62
C LEU A 90 7.07 -1.85 2.62
N VAL A 91 5.82 -2.29 2.53
CA VAL A 91 5.25 -3.21 3.51
C VAL A 91 5.15 -4.61 2.92
N ASP A 92 5.79 -5.57 3.58
CA ASP A 92 5.79 -6.96 3.16
C ASP A 92 4.57 -7.67 3.73
N ALA A 93 3.43 -7.54 3.05
CA ALA A 93 2.16 -8.08 3.53
C ALA A 93 1.28 -8.46 2.33
N PRO A 94 0.29 -9.34 2.55
CA PRO A 94 -0.70 -9.61 1.51
C PRO A 94 -1.39 -8.31 1.11
N PHE A 95 -1.60 -8.13 -0.18
CA PHE A 95 -2.01 -6.84 -0.73
C PHE A 95 -3.34 -6.33 -0.15
N VAL A 96 -4.39 -7.12 -0.29
CA VAL A 96 -5.72 -6.69 0.14
C VAL A 96 -5.83 -6.68 1.66
N GLU A 97 -5.51 -7.82 2.28
CA GLU A 97 -5.63 -7.97 3.72
C GLU A 97 -4.73 -7.01 4.48
N GLY A 98 -3.50 -6.85 3.98
CA GLY A 98 -2.54 -5.96 4.63
C GLY A 98 -2.95 -4.50 4.54
N ALA A 99 -3.39 -4.07 3.35
CA ALA A 99 -3.84 -2.70 3.15
C ALA A 99 -5.07 -2.41 4.01
N PHE A 100 -5.99 -3.37 4.08
CA PHE A 100 -7.18 -3.21 4.90
C PHE A 100 -6.82 -3.06 6.38
N ALA A 101 -5.98 -3.95 6.89
CA ALA A 101 -5.58 -3.90 8.30
C ALA A 101 -4.84 -2.60 8.63
N ALA A 102 -3.92 -2.17 7.75
CA ALA A 102 -3.19 -0.93 7.97
C ALA A 102 -4.11 0.28 7.91
N GLY A 103 -5.06 0.28 6.97
CA GLY A 103 -6.01 1.39 6.85
C GLY A 103 -6.90 1.52 8.06
N VAL A 104 -7.41 0.40 8.58
CA VAL A 104 -8.22 0.41 9.79
C VAL A 104 -7.41 0.91 10.98
N SER A 105 -6.17 0.45 11.11
CA SER A 105 -5.28 0.87 12.18
C SER A 105 -5.00 2.38 12.10
N ALA A 106 -4.72 2.88 10.90
CA ALA A 106 -4.48 4.31 10.68
C ALA A 106 -5.72 5.13 11.03
N SER A 107 -6.90 4.64 10.66
CA SER A 107 -8.15 5.31 10.98
C SER A 107 -8.38 5.41 12.47
N ALA A 108 -7.87 4.45 13.23
CA ALA A 108 -7.98 4.46 14.69
C ALA A 108 -6.93 5.34 15.37
N GLY A 109 -6.06 5.97 14.59
CA GLY A 109 -5.04 6.87 15.13
C GLY A 109 -3.69 6.23 15.40
N SER A 110 -3.47 5.00 14.93
CA SER A 110 -2.21 4.31 15.12
C SER A 110 -1.08 5.00 14.34
N ASP A 111 0.15 4.84 14.82
CA ASP A 111 1.30 5.37 14.10
C ASP A 111 1.71 4.39 12.98
N ALA A 112 2.71 4.78 12.19
CA ALA A 112 3.14 3.98 11.04
C ALA A 112 3.60 2.60 11.46
N GLU A 113 4.35 2.49 12.55
CA GLU A 113 4.86 1.20 12.98
C GLU A 113 3.74 0.25 13.37
N GLU A 114 2.72 0.75 14.08
CA GLU A 114 1.56 -0.04 14.45
C GLU A 114 0.77 -0.48 13.22
N CYS A 115 0.65 0.40 12.22
CA CYS A 115 -0.03 0.06 10.98
C CYS A 115 0.72 -1.04 10.22
N VAL A 116 2.05 -0.95 10.18
CA VAL A 116 2.88 -1.98 9.54
C VAL A 116 2.72 -3.31 10.26
N GLU A 117 2.73 -3.32 11.58
CA GLU A 117 2.56 -4.54 12.34
C GLU A 117 1.19 -5.17 12.08
N ALA A 118 0.14 -4.35 12.03
CA ALA A 118 -1.19 -4.86 11.75
C ALA A 118 -1.25 -5.50 10.36
N ALA A 119 -0.63 -4.86 9.37
CA ALA A 119 -0.59 -5.39 8.01
C ALA A 119 0.18 -6.69 7.95
N MET A 120 1.31 -6.77 8.64
CA MET A 120 2.17 -7.94 8.58
C MET A 120 1.60 -9.15 9.30
N GLU A 121 0.70 -8.95 10.25
CA GLU A 121 -0.01 -10.05 10.88
C GLU A 121 -0.80 -10.87 9.86
N ALA A 122 -1.25 -10.23 8.79
CA ALA A 122 -1.99 -10.92 7.74
C ALA A 122 -1.17 -11.96 7.01
N ARG A 123 0.16 -11.93 7.15
CA ARG A 123 1.05 -12.92 6.53
C ARG A 123 0.87 -14.31 7.12
N THR A 124 0.49 -14.39 8.38
CA THR A 124 0.38 -15.67 9.09
C THR A 124 -1.02 -15.92 9.62
N GLU A 125 -1.95 -15.01 9.41
CA GLU A 125 -3.31 -15.16 9.85
C GLU A 125 -4.10 -15.99 8.85
N PRO A 126 -4.58 -17.20 9.22
CA PRO A 126 -5.34 -18.00 8.26
C PRO A 126 -6.73 -17.44 8.06
N LYS A 127 -7.25 -17.59 6.82
CA LYS A 127 -8.64 -17.18 6.54
C LYS A 127 -9.61 -18.09 7.23
N LEU A 128 -9.29 -19.36 7.29
CA LEU A 128 -10.17 -20.35 7.91
C LEU A 128 -9.65 -20.65 9.30
N HIS A 129 -10.50 -20.44 10.26
CA HIS A 129 -10.15 -20.80 11.63
C HIS A 129 -10.48 -22.26 11.81
N ASP A 130 -9.59 -23.02 12.37
CA ASP A 130 -9.57 -24.26 12.04
C ASP A 130 -9.26 -25.20 13.10
N GLU A 131 -10.27 -25.63 13.67
CA GLU A 131 -10.22 -26.91 14.28
C GLU A 131 -10.38 -27.99 13.25
N THR A 132 -10.40 -27.61 12.01
CA THR A 132 -10.57 -28.57 10.94
C THR A 132 -9.35 -28.66 10.06
N SER A 133 -8.40 -27.79 10.20
CA SER A 133 -7.22 -27.84 9.35
C SER A 133 -6.11 -28.63 9.93
#